data_34099a5c6676ae871b693f2a3bec8d93
#
_entry.id   34099a5c6676ae871b693f2a3bec8d93
#
_cell.length_a   1.000
_cell.length_b   1.000
_cell.length_c   1.000
_cell.angle_alpha   90.00
_cell.angle_beta   90.00
_cell.angle_gamma   90.00
#
_symmetry.space_group_name_H-M   'P 1'
#
loop_
_entity.id
_entity.type
_entity.pdbx_description
1 polymer ?
#
loop_
_entity_poly.entity_id
_entity_poly.type
_entity_poly.pdbx_seq_one_letter_code
_entity_poly.pdbx_strand_id
1 'polypeptide(L)' 'MQPKWHKLPPVPGWYAVALLHKGEVEAVGTGKFSEWKISETREDKNTRYYGPLPVEEVEIERTRIE' A
#
# COMPACT_ATOMS: atom_id res chain seq x y z
N MET A 1 -5.06 -13.15 -4.94
CA MET A 1 -4.27 -12.31 -5.84
C MET A 1 -2.86 -12.14 -5.28
N GLN A 2 -1.86 -12.29 -6.12
CA GLN A 2 -0.48 -12.09 -5.66
C GLN A 2 -0.14 -10.60 -5.56
N PRO A 3 0.61 -10.19 -4.54
CA PRO A 3 1.03 -8.80 -4.41
C PRO A 3 1.89 -8.37 -5.61
N LYS A 4 1.65 -7.16 -6.06
CA LYS A 4 2.40 -6.56 -7.16
C LYS A 4 2.55 -5.07 -6.91
N TRP A 5 3.48 -4.44 -7.62
CA TRP A 5 3.63 -2.99 -7.58
C TRP A 5 2.62 -2.32 -8.50
N HIS A 6 1.99 -1.27 -8.01
CA HIS A 6 0.99 -0.50 -8.77
C HIS A 6 1.21 0.99 -8.61
N LYS A 7 0.78 1.74 -9.60
CA LYS A 7 0.76 3.20 -9.50
C LYS A 7 -0.42 3.69 -8.67
N LEU A 8 -1.49 2.91 -8.64
CA LEU A 8 -2.67 3.16 -7.82
C LEU A 8 -3.20 1.83 -7.30
N PRO A 9 -3.75 1.78 -6.08
CA PRO A 9 -4.34 0.54 -5.58
C PRO A 9 -5.50 0.10 -6.48
N PRO A 10 -5.45 -1.10 -7.06
CA PRO A 10 -6.49 -1.56 -7.97
C PRO A 10 -7.74 -2.10 -7.29
N VAL A 11 -7.61 -2.58 -6.07
CA VAL A 11 -8.73 -3.14 -5.30
C VAL A 11 -8.56 -2.78 -3.83
N PRO A 12 -9.63 -2.79 -3.03
CA PRO A 12 -9.51 -2.53 -1.59
C PRO A 12 -8.61 -3.54 -0.91
N GLY A 13 -7.88 -3.10 0.10
CA GLY A 13 -6.99 -3.95 0.86
C GLY A 13 -5.83 -3.19 1.48
N TRP A 14 -4.89 -3.93 2.02
CA TRP A 14 -3.69 -3.36 2.62
C TRP A 14 -2.56 -3.29 1.58
N TYR A 15 -1.82 -2.19 1.63
CA TYR A 15 -0.71 -1.95 0.71
C TYR A 15 0.48 -1.39 1.45
N ALA A 16 1.68 -1.78 0.99
CA ALA A 16 2.88 -1.06 1.34
C ALA A 16 2.96 0.15 0.40
N VAL A 17 3.13 1.33 0.97
CA VAL A 17 3.20 2.57 0.22
C VAL A 17 4.64 3.05 0.19
N ALA A 18 5.23 3.09 -0.98
CA ALA A 18 6.61 3.53 -1.16
C ALA A 18 6.64 4.95 -1.72
N LEU A 19 7.38 5.81 -1.04
CA LEU A 19 7.64 7.17 -1.51
C LEU A 19 8.99 7.19 -2.18
N LEU A 20 9.04 7.71 -3.40
CA LEU A 20 10.26 7.75 -4.20
C LEU A 20 10.85 9.14 -4.21
N HIS A 21 12.18 9.19 -4.25
CA HIS A 21 12.92 10.42 -4.47
C HIS A 21 13.96 10.12 -5.54
N LYS A 22 13.87 10.82 -6.67
CA LYS A 22 14.75 10.60 -7.82
C LYS A 22 14.75 9.13 -8.27
N GLY A 23 13.57 8.49 -8.23
CA GLY A 23 13.42 7.11 -8.68
C GLY A 23 13.82 6.06 -7.67
N GLU A 24 14.32 6.44 -6.49
CA GLU A 24 14.70 5.50 -5.43
C GLU A 24 13.74 5.57 -4.26
N VAL A 25 13.53 4.44 -3.59
CA VAL A 25 12.65 4.39 -2.43
C VAL A 25 13.27 5.16 -1.27
N GLU A 26 12.58 6.20 -0.81
CA GLU A 26 13.02 7.02 0.32
C GLU A 26 12.34 6.62 1.61
N ALA A 27 11.07 6.26 1.53
CA ALA A 27 10.29 5.88 2.71
C ALA A 27 9.24 4.85 2.33
N VAL A 28 8.90 3.97 3.27
CA VAL A 28 7.87 2.97 3.09
C VAL A 28 6.96 2.96 4.32
N GLY A 29 5.66 2.98 4.06
CA GLY A 29 4.66 2.86 5.11
C GLY A 29 3.64 1.80 4.72
N THR A 30 2.67 1.54 5.59
CA THR A 30 1.59 0.61 5.31
C THR A 30 0.27 1.34 5.46
N GLY A 31 -0.64 1.11 4.53
CA GLY A 31 -1.95 1.75 4.57
C GLY A 31 -3.06 0.80 4.13
N LYS A 32 -4.24 1.00 4.72
CA LYS A 32 -5.44 0.30 4.31
C LYS A 32 -6.24 1.18 3.36
N PHE A 33 -6.59 0.64 2.20
CA PHE A 33 -7.35 1.37 1.19
C PHE A 33 -8.72 0.76 1.02
N SER A 34 -9.75 1.55 1.32
CA SER A 34 -11.15 1.20 1.03
C SER A 34 -11.48 1.66 -0.38
N GLU A 35 -12.61 1.22 -0.91
CA GLU A 35 -13.06 1.69 -2.23
C GLU A 35 -13.16 3.21 -2.29
N TRP A 36 -13.69 3.81 -1.23
CA TRP A 36 -13.83 5.26 -1.16
C TRP A 36 -12.46 5.96 -1.18
N LYS A 37 -11.51 5.44 -0.40
CA LYS A 37 -10.17 6.01 -0.36
C LYS A 37 -9.46 5.88 -1.69
N ILE A 38 -9.64 4.74 -2.37
CA ILE A 38 -9.07 4.54 -3.69
C ILE A 38 -9.64 5.56 -4.68
N SER A 39 -10.94 5.81 -4.62
CA SER A 39 -11.58 6.76 -5.54
C SER A 39 -11.07 8.18 -5.35
N GLU A 40 -10.58 8.52 -4.17
CA GLU A 40 -10.02 9.84 -3.90
C GLU A 40 -8.51 9.91 -4.15
N THR A 41 -7.84 8.76 -4.26
CA THR A 41 -6.41 8.72 -4.48
C THR A 41 -6.09 9.10 -5.92
N ARG A 42 -5.07 9.95 -6.09
CA ARG A 42 -4.61 10.37 -7.42
C ARG A 42 -3.26 9.75 -7.70
N GLU A 43 -3.01 9.44 -8.97
CA GLU A 43 -1.73 8.94 -9.40
C GLU A 43 -0.65 9.98 -9.15
N ASP A 44 0.45 9.55 -8.52
CA ASP A 44 1.59 10.40 -8.20
C ASP A 44 2.85 9.71 -8.72
N LYS A 45 3.65 10.42 -9.48
CA LYS A 45 4.87 9.86 -10.06
C LYS A 45 5.90 9.41 -9.02
N ASN A 46 5.79 9.90 -7.79
CA ASN A 46 6.72 9.58 -6.71
C ASN A 46 6.13 8.61 -5.67
N THR A 47 4.99 8.01 -5.96
CA THR A 47 4.35 7.08 -5.05
C THR A 47 4.04 5.76 -5.75
N ARG A 48 4.32 4.65 -5.07
CA ARG A 48 3.99 3.31 -5.57
C ARG A 48 3.34 2.50 -4.47
N TYR A 49 2.49 1.58 -4.86
CA TYR A 49 1.74 0.74 -3.94
C TYR A 49 2.03 -0.72 -4.23
N TYR A 50 2.41 -1.45 -3.19
CA TYR A 50 2.69 -2.88 -3.31
C TYR A 50 1.60 -3.67 -2.58
N GLY A 51 0.88 -4.50 -3.29
CA GLY A 51 -0.20 -5.30 -2.72
C GLY A 51 -1.18 -5.81 -3.74
N PRO A 52 -2.37 -6.21 -3.32
CA PRO A 52 -2.83 -6.21 -1.92
C PRO A 52 -2.07 -7.20 -1.04
N LEU A 53 -1.78 -6.79 0.18
CA LEU A 53 -1.05 -7.63 1.13
C LEU A 53 -1.99 -8.63 1.80
N PRO A 54 -1.48 -9.81 2.21
CA PRO A 54 -2.30 -10.77 2.95
C PRO A 54 -2.79 -10.16 4.27
N VAL A 55 -4.10 -10.15 4.46
CA VAL A 55 -4.71 -9.57 5.67
C VAL A 55 -4.21 -10.25 6.94
N GLU A 56 -4.02 -11.55 6.89
CA GLU A 56 -3.57 -12.32 8.04
C GLU A 56 -2.21 -11.85 8.59
N GLU A 57 -1.27 -11.53 7.70
CA GLU A 57 0.03 -11.04 8.13
C GLU A 57 -0.06 -9.69 8.84
N VAL A 58 -0.90 -8.81 8.31
CA VAL A 58 -1.07 -7.49 8.90
C VAL A 58 -1.73 -7.59 10.27
N GLU A 59 -2.71 -8.44 10.43
CA GLU A 59 -3.40 -8.63 11.70
C GLU A 59 -2.49 -9.25 12.76
N ILE A 60 -1.64 -10.17 12.38
CA ILE A 60 -0.68 -10.78 13.30
C ILE A 60 0.29 -9.74 13.83
N GLU A 61 0.80 -8.88 12.98
CA GLU A 61 1.69 -7.81 13.38
C GLU A 61 1.03 -6.84 14.35
N ARG A 62 -0.23 -6.51 14.10
CA ARG A 62 -0.98 -5.63 14.99
C ARG A 62 -1.17 -6.25 16.37
N THR A 63 -1.44 -7.54 16.40
CA THR A 63 -1.61 -8.26 17.66
C THR A 63 -0.32 -8.27 18.47
N ARG A 64 0.82 -8.35 17.81
CA ARG A 64 2.12 -8.31 18.48
C ARG A 64 2.42 -6.99 19.17
N ILE A 65 1.96 -5.91 18.59
CA ILE A 65 2.18 -4.58 19.13
C ILE A 65 1.36 -4.36 20.42
N GLU A 66 0.24 -5.01 20.51
CA GLU A 66 -0.63 -4.94 21.68
C GLU A 66 -0.11 -5.84 22.80
#